data_07437c3e0ed9d73188628dc78f0aa3d3
#
_entry.id   07437c3e0ed9d73188628dc78f0aa3d3
#
_cell.length_a   1.000
_cell.length_b   1.000
_cell.length_c   1.000
_cell.angle_alpha   90.00
_cell.angle_beta   90.00
_cell.angle_gamma   90.00
#
_symmetry.space_group_name_H-M   'P 1'
#
loop_
_entity.id
_entity.type
_entity.pdbx_description
1 polymer ?
#
loop_
_entity_poly.entity_id
_entity_poly.type
_entity_poly.pdbx_seq_one_letter_code
_entity_poly.pdbx_strand_id
1 'polypeptide(L)'
;MKTFHIFITGLCLATAVSCSQQQNSAEDGGNAVIENIMSRRSIRSYKDCTVGRDTLQTILECGINAPNGMNKQSWEVRVVDDPAVMDEIIDLMEAGNPDAKPGSVKGCFRGAPVMSFIANDPSYDCSPIDCGLLSENIMLSGWSLGLGSVCLGSPVRFLNNAPEA
;
A
#
# COMPACT_ATOMS: atom_id res chain seq x y z
N MET A 1 19.61 13.88 -80.34
CA MET A 1 19.89 13.31 -79.04
C MET A 1 18.80 13.83 -78.06
N LYS A 2 17.85 12.99 -77.68
CA LYS A 2 16.76 13.40 -76.79
C LYS A 2 17.11 12.93 -75.42
N THR A 3 17.33 13.84 -74.45
CA THR A 3 17.64 13.58 -73.06
C THR A 3 16.35 13.28 -72.34
N PHE A 4 16.25 12.06 -71.78
CA PHE A 4 15.12 11.58 -71.03
C PHE A 4 15.35 11.90 -69.55
N HIS A 5 14.53 12.78 -68.97
CA HIS A 5 14.56 13.08 -67.53
C HIS A 5 13.58 12.15 -66.83
N ILE A 6 14.11 11.25 -66.03
CA ILE A 6 13.31 10.39 -65.14
C ILE A 6 13.07 11.17 -63.85
N PHE A 7 11.83 11.55 -63.61
CA PHE A 7 11.38 12.04 -62.30
C PHE A 7 11.09 10.87 -61.40
N ILE A 8 11.93 10.64 -60.39
CA ILE A 8 11.64 9.70 -59.29
C ILE A 8 10.85 10.46 -58.26
N THR A 9 9.53 10.30 -58.25
CA THR A 9 8.66 10.74 -57.14
C THR A 9 8.80 9.73 -56.02
N GLY A 10 9.60 10.11 -55.01
CA GLY A 10 9.68 9.33 -53.75
C GLY A 10 8.38 9.45 -52.97
N LEU A 11 7.63 8.35 -52.92
CA LEU A 11 6.45 8.21 -52.06
C LEU A 11 6.94 7.91 -50.64
N CYS A 12 7.04 8.93 -49.79
CA CYS A 12 7.24 8.72 -48.35
C CYS A 12 5.98 8.14 -47.73
N LEU A 13 5.99 6.82 -47.50
CA LEU A 13 4.96 6.15 -46.71
C LEU A 13 5.21 6.43 -45.25
N ALA A 14 4.57 7.48 -44.69
CA ALA A 14 4.54 7.70 -43.24
C ALA A 14 3.63 6.66 -42.63
N THR A 15 4.21 5.58 -42.04
CA THR A 15 3.49 4.67 -41.17
C THR A 15 3.23 5.38 -39.85
N ALA A 16 2.06 5.97 -39.69
CA ALA A 16 1.56 6.39 -38.40
C ALA A 16 1.32 5.11 -37.57
N VAL A 17 2.25 4.80 -36.63
CA VAL A 17 1.98 3.84 -35.58
C VAL A 17 0.93 4.47 -34.68
N SER A 18 -0.33 4.20 -34.98
CA SER A 18 -1.42 4.47 -34.06
C SER A 18 -1.24 3.55 -32.85
N CYS A 19 -0.87 4.14 -31.70
CA CYS A 19 -1.07 3.49 -30.43
C CYS A 19 -2.58 3.26 -30.29
N SER A 20 -3.06 2.09 -30.70
CA SER A 20 -4.40 1.67 -30.37
C SER A 20 -4.41 1.49 -28.85
N GLN A 21 -4.93 2.48 -28.12
CA GLN A 21 -5.45 2.23 -26.79
C GLN A 21 -6.41 1.06 -26.95
N GLN A 22 -6.04 -0.07 -26.39
CA GLN A 22 -6.91 -1.20 -26.26
C GLN A 22 -8.06 -0.73 -25.37
N GLN A 23 -9.12 -0.19 -25.99
CA GLN A 23 -10.39 -0.04 -25.31
C GLN A 23 -10.85 -1.46 -25.05
N ASN A 24 -10.55 -1.95 -23.83
CA ASN A 24 -11.31 -3.04 -23.28
C ASN A 24 -12.76 -2.55 -23.32
N SER A 25 -13.51 -3.04 -24.31
CA SER A 25 -14.95 -2.95 -24.33
C SER A 25 -15.42 -3.61 -23.01
N ALA A 26 -15.74 -2.76 -22.04
CA ALA A 26 -16.43 -3.17 -20.84
C ALA A 26 -17.76 -3.76 -21.29
N GLU A 27 -17.85 -5.07 -21.33
CA GLU A 27 -19.12 -5.72 -21.09
C GLU A 27 -19.55 -5.25 -19.71
N ASP A 28 -20.70 -4.62 -19.61
CA ASP A 28 -21.56 -4.10 -18.55
C ASP A 28 -21.17 -4.36 -17.05
N GLY A 29 -19.89 -4.50 -16.76
CA GLY A 29 -19.26 -4.60 -15.46
C GLY A 29 -18.27 -3.45 -15.30
N GLY A 30 -18.41 -2.63 -14.26
CA GLY A 30 -17.55 -1.49 -13.96
C GLY A 30 -16.06 -1.89 -13.92
N ASN A 31 -15.16 -0.89 -13.97
CA ASN A 31 -13.74 -1.16 -13.85
C ASN A 31 -13.39 -1.56 -12.41
N ALA A 32 -12.99 -2.82 -12.23
CA ALA A 32 -12.73 -3.41 -10.91
C ALA A 32 -11.73 -2.61 -10.06
N VAL A 33 -10.73 -1.95 -10.69
CA VAL A 33 -9.77 -1.11 -9.97
C VAL A 33 -10.45 0.14 -9.45
N ILE A 34 -11.26 0.82 -10.27
CA ILE A 34 -11.99 2.02 -9.86
C ILE A 34 -12.99 1.66 -8.76
N GLU A 35 -13.72 0.57 -8.91
CA GLU A 35 -14.69 0.10 -7.91
C GLU A 35 -14.01 -0.22 -6.57
N ASN A 36 -12.86 -0.88 -6.61
CA ASN A 36 -12.07 -1.20 -5.42
C ASN A 36 -11.64 0.08 -4.69
N ILE A 37 -11.09 1.06 -5.42
CA ILE A 37 -10.67 2.35 -4.86
C ILE A 37 -11.88 3.10 -4.28
N MET A 38 -12.96 3.20 -5.02
CA MET A 38 -14.14 3.98 -4.64
C MET A 38 -14.94 3.34 -3.49
N SER A 39 -14.90 2.02 -3.34
CA SER A 39 -15.62 1.27 -2.31
C SER A 39 -14.84 1.12 -1.01
N ARG A 40 -13.48 1.16 -1.03
CA ARG A 40 -12.66 1.01 0.17
C ARG A 40 -13.06 2.01 1.26
N ARG A 41 -13.14 1.51 2.49
CA ARG A 41 -13.42 2.33 3.68
C ARG A 41 -12.45 2.01 4.81
N SER A 42 -12.23 2.99 5.69
CA SER A 42 -11.48 2.80 6.94
C SER A 42 -12.34 2.04 7.94
N ILE A 43 -12.02 0.77 8.15
CA ILE A 43 -12.68 -0.13 9.09
C ILE A 43 -12.00 -0.04 10.45
N ARG A 44 -12.79 0.14 11.52
CA ARG A 44 -12.30 0.34 12.90
C ARG A 44 -12.95 -0.60 13.91
N SER A 45 -13.63 -1.62 13.43
CA SER A 45 -14.20 -2.70 14.22
C SER A 45 -14.04 -3.99 13.44
N TYR A 46 -13.47 -4.98 14.03
CA TYR A 46 -13.08 -6.23 13.37
C TYR A 46 -13.81 -7.40 13.97
N LYS A 47 -13.93 -8.46 13.18
CA LYS A 47 -14.40 -9.76 13.64
C LYS A 47 -13.24 -10.46 14.37
N ASP A 48 -13.57 -11.28 15.34
CA ASP A 48 -12.60 -12.17 15.96
C ASP A 48 -12.34 -13.35 15.02
N CYS A 49 -11.40 -13.17 14.11
CA CYS A 49 -10.98 -14.18 13.14
C CYS A 49 -9.53 -13.96 12.72
N THR A 50 -8.85 -15.03 12.41
CA THR A 50 -7.48 -15.00 11.89
C THR A 50 -7.46 -14.68 10.41
N VAL A 51 -6.38 -14.05 9.94
CA VAL A 51 -6.08 -13.86 8.52
C VAL A 51 -5.03 -14.89 8.10
N GLY A 52 -5.30 -15.66 7.06
CA GLY A 52 -4.37 -16.68 6.58
C GLY A 52 -3.04 -16.06 6.11
N ARG A 53 -1.92 -16.71 6.42
CA ARG A 53 -0.58 -16.22 6.06
C ARG A 53 -0.38 -16.04 4.56
N ASP A 54 -0.95 -16.91 3.73
CA ASP A 54 -0.88 -16.78 2.27
C ASP A 54 -1.58 -15.50 1.79
N THR A 55 -2.69 -15.12 2.43
CA THR A 55 -3.39 -13.86 2.15
C THR A 55 -2.55 -12.65 2.57
N LEU A 56 -1.94 -12.70 3.76
CA LEU A 56 -1.01 -11.65 4.22
C LEU A 56 0.18 -11.53 3.28
N GLN A 57 0.78 -12.64 2.87
CA GLN A 57 1.87 -12.66 1.90
C GLN A 57 1.49 -11.95 0.60
N THR A 58 0.34 -12.30 0.02
CA THR A 58 -0.18 -11.67 -1.21
C THR A 58 -0.34 -10.15 -1.05
N ILE A 59 -0.90 -9.71 0.08
CA ILE A 59 -1.10 -8.28 0.37
C ILE A 59 0.24 -7.55 0.49
N LEU A 60 1.22 -8.15 1.15
CA LEU A 60 2.56 -7.58 1.30
C LEU A 60 3.29 -7.51 -0.04
N GLU A 61 3.18 -8.53 -0.87
CA GLU A 61 3.72 -8.53 -2.23
C GLU A 61 3.11 -7.40 -3.08
N CYS A 62 1.81 -7.16 -2.97
CA CYS A 62 1.18 -5.98 -3.58
C CYS A 62 1.77 -4.68 -3.02
N GLY A 63 1.99 -4.62 -1.71
CA GLY A 63 2.59 -3.47 -1.04
C GLY A 63 3.96 -3.11 -1.62
N ILE A 64 4.89 -4.04 -1.64
CA ILE A 64 6.27 -3.81 -2.12
C ILE A 64 6.38 -3.52 -3.62
N ASN A 65 5.32 -3.78 -4.40
CA ASN A 65 5.21 -3.37 -5.79
C ASN A 65 4.80 -1.89 -5.97
N ALA A 66 4.64 -1.14 -4.88
CA ALA A 66 4.40 0.29 -4.96
C ALA A 66 5.60 1.02 -5.61
N PRO A 67 5.35 2.07 -6.42
CA PRO A 67 6.43 2.90 -6.90
C PRO A 67 7.14 3.59 -5.73
N ASN A 68 8.46 3.74 -5.85
CA ASN A 68 9.28 4.39 -4.83
C ASN A 68 10.45 5.15 -5.45
N GLY A 69 10.94 6.15 -4.73
CA GLY A 69 12.00 7.02 -5.24
C GLY A 69 13.30 6.26 -5.49
N MET A 70 13.78 6.28 -6.75
CA MET A 70 15.02 5.64 -7.21
C MET A 70 15.11 4.13 -6.87
N ASN A 71 13.98 3.46 -6.69
CA ASN A 71 13.90 2.07 -6.26
C ASN A 71 14.69 1.78 -4.96
N LYS A 72 14.71 2.75 -4.04
CA LYS A 72 15.43 2.61 -2.77
C LYS A 72 14.75 1.68 -1.79
N GLN A 73 13.41 1.46 -1.96
CA GLN A 73 12.62 0.61 -1.06
C GLN A 73 12.88 1.00 0.41
N SER A 74 12.82 2.31 0.70
CA SER A 74 13.20 2.96 1.94
C SER A 74 12.18 2.77 3.07
N TRP A 75 11.65 1.57 3.18
CA TRP A 75 10.68 1.16 4.20
C TRP A 75 11.10 -0.15 4.86
N GLU A 76 10.64 -0.35 6.07
CA GLU A 76 10.61 -1.64 6.73
C GLU A 76 9.17 -1.96 7.14
N VAL A 77 8.73 -3.19 6.91
CA VAL A 77 7.39 -3.65 7.28
C VAL A 77 7.50 -4.82 8.24
N ARG A 78 6.90 -4.66 9.42
CA ARG A 78 6.76 -5.73 10.42
C ARG A 78 5.29 -6.06 10.58
N VAL A 79 4.94 -7.33 10.45
CA VAL A 79 3.57 -7.82 10.61
C VAL A 79 3.47 -8.63 11.88
N VAL A 80 2.51 -8.27 12.71
CA VAL A 80 2.20 -8.96 13.96
C VAL A 80 0.81 -9.56 13.83
N ASP A 81 0.73 -10.87 13.84
CA ASP A 81 -0.48 -11.70 13.76
C ASP A 81 -0.64 -12.62 15.01
N ASP A 82 0.25 -12.45 16.00
CA ASP A 82 0.20 -13.13 17.29
C ASP A 82 -0.33 -12.17 18.38
N PRO A 83 -1.45 -12.49 19.02
CA PRO A 83 -2.00 -11.68 20.10
C PRO A 83 -1.04 -11.49 21.30
N ALA A 84 -0.20 -12.49 21.64
CA ALA A 84 0.74 -12.38 22.73
C ALA A 84 1.83 -11.35 22.42
N VAL A 85 2.38 -11.36 21.21
CA VAL A 85 3.35 -10.36 20.75
C VAL A 85 2.70 -8.97 20.74
N MET A 86 1.44 -8.88 20.34
CA MET A 86 0.73 -7.61 20.34
C MET A 86 0.51 -7.06 21.75
N ASP A 87 0.19 -7.91 22.72
CA ASP A 87 0.07 -7.51 24.13
C ASP A 87 1.43 -7.06 24.70
N GLU A 88 2.55 -7.74 24.39
CA GLU A 88 3.90 -7.29 24.75
C GLU A 88 4.25 -5.90 24.21
N ILE A 89 3.91 -5.62 22.95
CA ILE A 89 4.09 -4.30 22.34
C ILE A 89 3.27 -3.24 23.09
N ILE A 90 2.02 -3.55 23.43
CA ILE A 90 1.16 -2.65 24.19
C ILE A 90 1.74 -2.36 25.57
N ASP A 91 2.23 -3.38 26.28
CA ASP A 91 2.84 -3.24 27.61
C ASP A 91 4.08 -2.33 27.56
N LEU A 92 4.95 -2.49 26.54
CA LEU A 92 6.11 -1.62 26.33
C LEU A 92 5.68 -0.16 26.04
N MET A 93 4.64 0.01 25.22
CA MET A 93 4.10 1.34 24.93
C MET A 93 3.48 1.98 26.18
N GLU A 94 2.77 1.23 27.01
CA GLU A 94 2.19 1.74 28.27
C GLU A 94 3.31 2.11 29.25
N ALA A 95 4.36 1.31 29.37
CA ALA A 95 5.52 1.61 30.22
C ALA A 95 6.23 2.92 29.79
N GLY A 96 6.34 3.18 28.51
CA GLY A 96 6.92 4.43 27.97
C GLY A 96 6.00 5.64 28.07
N ASN A 97 4.73 5.46 28.41
CA ASN A 97 3.73 6.53 28.45
C ASN A 97 2.89 6.48 29.76
N PRO A 98 3.51 6.66 30.94
CA PRO A 98 2.84 6.50 32.24
C PRO A 98 1.68 7.48 32.45
N ASP A 99 1.70 8.63 31.79
CA ASP A 99 0.66 9.64 31.87
C ASP A 99 -0.49 9.41 30.84
N ALA A 100 -0.41 8.34 30.07
CA ALA A 100 -1.46 8.01 29.11
C ALA A 100 -2.75 7.63 29.84
N LYS A 101 -3.89 8.05 29.32
CA LYS A 101 -5.19 7.66 29.87
C LYS A 101 -5.32 6.13 29.83
N PRO A 102 -5.75 5.46 30.93
CA PRO A 102 -5.91 4.01 30.96
C PRO A 102 -6.69 3.48 29.76
N GLY A 103 -6.14 2.43 29.12
CA GLY A 103 -6.71 1.78 27.95
C GLY A 103 -6.60 2.58 26.63
N SER A 104 -6.01 3.79 26.64
CA SER A 104 -5.86 4.58 25.41
C SER A 104 -4.81 4.02 24.47
N VAL A 105 -3.75 3.40 25.00
CA VAL A 105 -2.71 2.73 24.19
C VAL A 105 -3.30 1.54 23.48
N LYS A 106 -3.86 0.58 24.24
CA LYS A 106 -4.53 -0.61 23.66
C LYS A 106 -5.66 -0.23 22.72
N GLY A 107 -6.47 0.77 23.07
CA GLY A 107 -7.63 1.22 22.30
C GLY A 107 -7.27 1.83 20.94
N CYS A 108 -6.04 2.32 20.74
CA CYS A 108 -5.64 2.89 19.45
C CYS A 108 -5.48 1.84 18.34
N PHE A 109 -5.29 0.56 18.69
CA PHE A 109 -5.18 -0.57 17.74
C PHE A 109 -6.53 -1.14 17.30
N ARG A 110 -7.63 -0.67 17.91
CA ARG A 110 -9.01 -1.02 17.50
C ARG A 110 -9.37 -2.51 17.60
N GLY A 111 -8.57 -3.32 18.30
CA GLY A 111 -8.76 -4.77 18.36
C GLY A 111 -8.54 -5.48 17.03
N ALA A 112 -7.69 -4.93 16.16
CA ALA A 112 -7.35 -5.57 14.91
C ALA A 112 -6.56 -6.87 15.16
N PRO A 113 -6.92 -8.00 14.50
CA PRO A 113 -6.23 -9.28 14.70
C PRO A 113 -4.84 -9.33 14.06
N VAL A 114 -4.56 -8.42 13.14
CA VAL A 114 -3.26 -8.28 12.47
C VAL A 114 -2.86 -6.82 12.44
N MET A 115 -1.61 -6.54 12.74
CA MET A 115 -1.04 -5.20 12.68
C MET A 115 0.19 -5.18 11.79
N SER A 116 0.24 -4.23 10.85
CA SER A 116 1.43 -3.94 10.05
C SER A 116 2.04 -2.64 10.53
N PHE A 117 3.26 -2.71 11.06
CA PHE A 117 4.07 -1.55 11.40
C PHE A 117 4.96 -1.21 10.20
N ILE A 118 4.91 0.03 9.77
CA ILE A 118 5.68 0.52 8.63
C ILE A 118 6.61 1.62 9.15
N ALA A 119 7.90 1.38 9.06
CA ALA A 119 8.94 2.35 9.39
C ALA A 119 9.52 2.94 8.11
N ASN A 120 9.78 4.25 8.12
CA ASN A 120 10.47 4.96 7.04
C ASN A 120 11.96 5.14 7.37
N ASP A 121 12.76 5.29 6.34
CA ASP A 121 14.17 5.72 6.47
C ASP A 121 14.22 7.25 6.68
N PRO A 122 14.59 7.73 7.88
CA PRO A 122 14.64 9.16 8.16
C PRO A 122 15.77 9.90 7.41
N SER A 123 16.71 9.18 6.82
CA SER A 123 17.81 9.74 6.02
C SER A 123 17.42 10.01 4.56
N TYR A 124 16.21 9.63 4.15
CA TYR A 124 15.74 9.77 2.78
C TYR A 124 14.41 10.53 2.70
N ASP A 125 14.44 11.73 2.13
CA ASP A 125 13.32 12.67 2.09
C ASP A 125 12.04 12.11 1.43
N CYS A 126 12.18 11.20 0.45
CA CYS A 126 11.02 10.57 -0.21
C CYS A 126 10.44 9.39 0.58
N SER A 127 11.14 8.88 1.60
CA SER A 127 10.71 7.67 2.33
C SER A 127 9.29 7.77 2.92
N PRO A 128 8.84 8.90 3.49
CA PRO A 128 7.45 9.01 3.97
C PRO A 128 6.42 8.88 2.84
N ILE A 129 6.74 9.38 1.64
CA ILE A 129 5.87 9.24 0.46
C ILE A 129 5.86 7.80 0.00
N ASP A 130 7.03 7.17 -0.10
CA ASP A 130 7.19 5.77 -0.48
C ASP A 130 6.40 4.84 0.46
N CYS A 131 6.47 5.07 1.77
CA CYS A 131 5.67 4.35 2.78
C CYS A 131 4.16 4.57 2.60
N GLY A 132 3.74 5.77 2.20
CA GLY A 132 2.34 6.06 1.88
C GLY A 132 1.82 5.26 0.70
N LEU A 133 2.61 5.19 -0.38
CA LEU A 133 2.29 4.42 -1.59
C LEU A 133 2.22 2.91 -1.30
N LEU A 134 3.19 2.39 -0.54
CA LEU A 134 3.19 1.01 -0.05
C LEU A 134 1.95 0.73 0.79
N SER A 135 1.60 1.61 1.72
CA SER A 135 0.43 1.46 2.60
C SER A 135 -0.87 1.41 1.81
N GLU A 136 -1.03 2.25 0.78
CA GLU A 136 -2.23 2.26 -0.05
C GLU A 136 -2.36 0.97 -0.85
N ASN A 137 -1.27 0.45 -1.43
CA ASN A 137 -1.30 -0.86 -2.11
C ASN A 137 -1.70 -1.99 -1.15
N ILE A 138 -1.20 -2.00 0.10
CA ILE A 138 -1.61 -2.96 1.15
C ILE A 138 -3.12 -2.84 1.42
N MET A 139 -3.63 -1.63 1.58
CA MET A 139 -5.04 -1.40 1.90
C MET A 139 -5.97 -1.76 0.75
N LEU A 140 -5.60 -1.44 -0.50
CA LEU A 140 -6.40 -1.76 -1.68
C LEU A 140 -6.41 -3.26 -1.99
N SER A 141 -5.25 -3.92 -1.88
CA SER A 141 -5.17 -5.37 -2.06
C SER A 141 -5.94 -6.12 -0.97
N GLY A 142 -5.81 -5.70 0.29
CA GLY A 142 -6.61 -6.24 1.38
C GLY A 142 -8.11 -6.09 1.13
N TRP A 143 -8.56 -4.92 0.69
CA TRP A 143 -9.96 -4.65 0.38
C TRP A 143 -10.49 -5.54 -0.74
N SER A 144 -9.71 -5.73 -1.81
CA SER A 144 -10.07 -6.62 -2.92
C SER A 144 -10.21 -8.09 -2.50
N LEU A 145 -9.54 -8.49 -1.42
CA LEU A 145 -9.59 -9.81 -0.81
C LEU A 145 -10.65 -9.92 0.32
N GLY A 146 -11.48 -8.88 0.50
CA GLY A 146 -12.53 -8.85 1.52
C GLY A 146 -12.05 -8.50 2.93
N LEU A 147 -10.83 -7.99 3.09
CA LEU A 147 -10.27 -7.57 4.36
C LEU A 147 -10.42 -6.05 4.56
N GLY A 148 -11.08 -5.66 5.65
CA GLY A 148 -11.15 -4.27 6.07
C GLY A 148 -9.86 -3.83 6.77
N SER A 149 -9.41 -2.62 6.48
CA SER A 149 -8.20 -2.04 7.08
C SER A 149 -8.38 -0.56 7.42
N VAL A 150 -7.45 -0.03 8.22
CA VAL A 150 -7.34 1.40 8.49
C VAL A 150 -5.88 1.78 8.76
N CYS A 151 -5.44 2.89 8.17
CA CYS A 151 -4.15 3.51 8.53
C CYS A 151 -4.28 4.21 9.89
N LEU A 152 -3.39 3.86 10.83
CA LEU A 152 -3.41 4.35 12.22
C LEU A 152 -2.22 5.30 12.46
N GLY A 153 -2.49 6.60 12.65
CA GLY A 153 -1.49 7.56 13.10
C GLY A 153 -1.39 7.66 14.64
N SER A 154 -2.45 7.31 15.36
CA SER A 154 -2.48 7.46 16.82
C SER A 154 -1.48 6.61 17.59
N PRO A 155 -1.11 5.38 17.19
CA PRO A 155 -0.09 4.58 17.89
C PRO A 155 1.31 5.19 17.86
N VAL A 156 1.66 5.90 16.77
CA VAL A 156 3.02 6.41 16.53
C VAL A 156 3.54 7.26 17.70
N ARG A 157 2.69 8.12 18.27
CA ARG A 157 3.08 8.95 19.41
C ARG A 157 3.45 8.14 20.67
N PHE A 158 2.82 6.99 20.85
CA PHE A 158 3.10 6.10 21.99
C PHE A 158 4.32 5.23 21.71
N LEU A 159 4.49 4.76 20.46
CA LEU A 159 5.67 4.00 20.02
C LEU A 159 6.96 4.82 20.16
N ASN A 160 6.95 6.08 19.79
CA ASN A 160 8.13 6.94 19.88
C ASN A 160 8.62 7.18 21.32
N ASN A 161 7.80 6.91 22.32
CA ASN A 161 8.15 7.01 23.73
C ASN A 161 8.39 5.66 24.37
N ALA A 162 8.16 4.54 23.65
CA ALA A 162 8.41 3.21 24.19
C ALA A 162 9.92 3.01 24.43
N PRO A 163 10.33 2.32 25.53
CA PRO A 163 11.72 1.98 25.72
C PRO A 163 12.19 1.06 24.59
N GLU A 164 13.44 1.21 24.20
CA GLU A 164 14.08 0.28 23.25
C GLU A 164 14.09 -1.13 23.86
N ALA A 165 13.57 -2.11 23.12
CA ALA A 165 13.50 -3.51 23.50
C ALA A 165 14.67 -4.30 22.97
#